data_aab04a9c59618dc74dc585fefe795a63
#
_entry.id   aab04a9c59618dc74dc585fefe795a63
#
_cell.length_a   1.000
_cell.length_b   1.000
_cell.length_c   1.000
_cell.angle_alpha   90.00
_cell.angle_beta   90.00
_cell.angle_gamma   90.00
#
_symmetry.space_group_name_H-M   'P 1'
#
loop_
_entity.id
_entity.type
_entity.pdbx_description
1 polymer ?
#
loop_
_entity_poly.entity_id
_entity_poly.type
_entity_poly.pdbx_seq_one_letter_code
_entity_poly.pdbx_strand_id
1 'polypeptide(L)' 'RVGINAGEPIAENGDLFGTTVQIAARICDKAPTDGVMVSQLVKDLSQGKAQFENKGTFELKGVTEAPTLFNVLIPE' A
#
# COMPACT_ATOMS: atom_id res chain seq x y z
N ARG A 1 -8.92 0.08 -9.76
CA ARG A 1 -8.04 -0.37 -8.67
C ARG A 1 -6.97 0.66 -8.37
N VAL A 2 -6.72 0.89 -7.12
CA VAL A 2 -5.66 1.79 -6.68
C VAL A 2 -4.87 1.12 -5.57
N GLY A 3 -3.55 1.17 -5.66
CA GLY A 3 -2.67 0.71 -4.60
C GLY A 3 -1.75 1.84 -4.17
N ILE A 4 -1.67 2.08 -2.87
CA ILE A 4 -0.87 3.16 -2.33
C ILE A 4 0.10 2.62 -1.29
N ASN A 5 1.35 3.01 -1.41
CA ASN A 5 2.38 2.71 -0.43
C ASN A 5 3.19 3.97 -0.18
N ALA A 6 3.84 4.04 0.96
CA ALA A 6 4.69 5.16 1.32
C ALA A 6 6.04 4.63 1.83
N GLY A 7 7.07 5.40 1.62
CA GLY A 7 8.40 5.09 2.08
C GLY A 7 9.32 6.23 1.75
N GLU A 8 10.48 6.24 2.39
CA GLU A 8 11.49 7.23 2.06
C GLU A 8 12.14 6.86 0.72
N PRO A 9 12.26 7.80 -0.21
CA PRO A 9 12.97 7.54 -1.45
C PRO A 9 14.45 7.32 -1.11
N ILE A 10 14.92 6.11 -1.38
CA ILE A 10 16.32 5.81 -1.25
C ILE A 10 16.96 6.04 -2.62
N ALA A 11 17.75 7.09 -2.73
CA ALA A 11 18.43 7.43 -3.97
C ALA A 11 19.70 6.58 -4.08
N GLU A 12 19.55 5.26 -4.12
CA GLU A 12 20.66 4.38 -4.40
C GLU A 12 20.73 4.12 -5.90
N ASN A 13 21.91 4.31 -6.45
CA ASN A 13 22.18 4.04 -7.87
C ASN A 13 21.31 4.85 -8.83
N GLY A 14 20.84 6.01 -8.38
CA GLY A 14 20.01 6.86 -9.22
C GLY A 14 18.62 6.31 -9.50
N ASP A 15 18.20 5.28 -8.78
CA ASP A 15 16.92 4.67 -8.98
C ASP A 15 15.88 5.32 -8.07
N LEU A 16 15.03 6.16 -8.65
CA LEU A 16 13.94 6.82 -7.93
C LEU A 16 12.71 5.92 -7.79
N PHE A 17 12.77 4.73 -8.36
CA PHE A 17 11.62 3.85 -8.44
C PHE A 17 11.66 2.70 -7.46
N GLY A 18 12.47 2.75 -6.49
CA GLY A 18 12.78 1.66 -5.58
C GLY A 18 11.60 0.79 -5.14
N THR A 19 11.86 -0.01 -4.15
CA THR A 19 10.94 -1.01 -3.61
C THR A 19 9.56 -0.42 -3.27
N THR A 20 9.49 0.82 -2.82
CA THR A 20 8.22 1.46 -2.44
C THR A 20 7.23 1.48 -3.60
N VAL A 21 7.68 1.86 -4.80
CA VAL A 21 6.81 1.91 -5.98
C VAL A 21 6.40 0.52 -6.41
N GLN A 22 7.33 -0.44 -6.38
CA GLN A 22 7.02 -1.81 -6.73
C GLN A 22 6.00 -2.42 -5.78
N ILE A 23 6.09 -2.14 -4.50
CA ILE A 23 5.12 -2.60 -3.52
C ILE A 23 3.76 -1.97 -3.78
N ALA A 24 3.70 -0.69 -4.12
CA ALA A 24 2.44 -0.04 -4.46
C ALA A 24 1.75 -0.72 -5.64
N ALA A 25 2.52 -1.11 -6.65
CA ALA A 25 1.96 -1.84 -7.80
C ALA A 25 1.41 -3.20 -7.39
N ARG A 26 2.10 -3.91 -6.51
CA ARG A 26 1.64 -5.21 -6.01
C ARG A 26 0.38 -5.06 -5.16
N ILE A 27 0.30 -4.00 -4.36
CA ILE A 27 -0.92 -3.70 -3.58
C ILE A 27 -2.09 -3.44 -4.53
N CYS A 28 -1.86 -2.70 -5.60
CA CYS A 28 -2.89 -2.45 -6.59
C CYS A 28 -3.45 -3.75 -7.17
N ASP A 29 -2.59 -4.74 -7.41
CA ASP A 29 -3.03 -6.05 -7.92
C ASP A 29 -3.95 -6.79 -6.95
N LYS A 30 -3.87 -6.49 -5.66
CA LYS A 30 -4.70 -7.11 -4.64
C LYS A 30 -5.97 -6.32 -4.34
N ALA A 31 -6.08 -5.10 -4.85
CA ALA A 31 -7.25 -4.27 -4.59
C ALA A 31 -8.47 -4.82 -5.31
N PRO A 32 -9.65 -4.73 -4.71
CA PRO A 32 -10.88 -5.09 -5.41
C PRO A 32 -11.17 -4.09 -6.52
N THR A 33 -12.04 -4.49 -7.45
CA THR A 33 -12.49 -3.60 -8.51
C THR A 33 -13.08 -2.33 -7.87
N ASP A 34 -12.66 -1.17 -8.34
CA ASP A 34 -13.05 0.14 -7.80
C ASP A 34 -12.63 0.35 -6.34
N GLY A 35 -11.70 -0.47 -5.86
CA GLY A 35 -11.20 -0.34 -4.49
C GLY A 35 -9.89 0.39 -4.40
N VAL A 36 -9.61 0.90 -3.22
CA VAL A 36 -8.33 1.54 -2.89
C VAL A 36 -7.70 0.78 -1.73
N MET A 37 -6.57 0.13 -1.99
CA MET A 37 -5.82 -0.59 -0.97
C MET A 37 -4.56 0.19 -0.60
N VAL A 38 -4.25 0.20 0.69
CA VAL A 38 -3.10 0.94 1.19
C VAL A 38 -2.29 0.06 2.14
N SER A 39 -1.01 0.40 2.26
CA SER A 39 -0.14 -0.23 3.25
C SER A 39 -0.47 0.30 4.65
N GLN A 40 0.00 -0.42 5.67
CA GLN A 40 -0.18 0.03 7.04
C GLN A 40 0.46 1.39 7.29
N LEU A 41 1.62 1.66 6.68
CA LEU A 41 2.27 2.95 6.83
C LEU A 41 1.39 4.09 6.31
N VAL A 42 0.74 3.89 5.17
CA VAL A 42 -0.19 4.90 4.63
C VAL A 42 -1.36 5.12 5.58
N LYS A 43 -1.92 4.02 6.12
CA LYS A 43 -2.98 4.12 7.11
C LYS A 43 -2.52 4.94 8.32
N ASP A 44 -1.33 4.65 8.83
CA ASP A 44 -0.80 5.35 10.01
C ASP A 44 -0.55 6.82 9.72
N LEU A 45 -0.05 7.14 8.52
CA LEU A 45 0.21 8.53 8.12
C LEU A 45 -1.07 9.34 7.94
N SER A 46 -2.20 8.69 7.73
CA SER A 46 -3.48 9.39 7.56
C SER A 46 -4.00 10.00 8.85
N GLN A 47 -3.50 9.58 10.00
CA GLN A 47 -3.80 10.16 11.32
C GLN A 47 -5.31 10.22 11.61
N GLY A 48 -6.04 9.19 11.21
CA GLY A 48 -7.48 9.12 11.49
C GLY A 48 -8.35 9.96 10.57
N LYS A 49 -7.79 10.52 9.51
CA LYS A 49 -8.55 11.34 8.56
C LYS A 49 -9.38 10.52 7.58
N ALA A 50 -9.18 9.21 7.58
CA ALA A 50 -9.95 8.29 6.75
C ALA A 50 -10.25 7.05 7.55
N GLN A 51 -11.26 6.30 7.10
CA GLN A 51 -11.59 5.02 7.71
C GLN A 51 -11.03 3.89 6.86
N PHE A 52 -10.58 2.83 7.52
CA PHE A 52 -9.92 1.72 6.85
C PHE A 52 -10.50 0.40 7.35
N GLU A 53 -10.50 -0.58 6.46
CA GLU A 53 -10.85 -1.95 6.78
C GLU A 53 -9.60 -2.81 6.67
N ASN A 54 -9.26 -3.52 7.73
CA ASN A 54 -8.13 -4.44 7.71
C ASN A 54 -8.49 -5.65 6.86
N LYS A 55 -7.73 -5.87 5.79
CA LYS A 55 -7.97 -6.99 4.88
C LYS A 55 -7.03 -8.18 5.16
N GLY A 56 -6.19 -8.07 6.20
CA GLY A 56 -5.26 -9.13 6.55
C GLY A 56 -3.91 -9.00 5.88
N THR A 57 -3.12 -10.05 6.00
CA THR A 57 -1.79 -10.06 5.42
C THR A 57 -1.83 -10.68 4.02
N PHE A 58 -1.00 -10.14 3.13
CA PHE A 58 -0.91 -10.60 1.75
C PHE A 58 0.54 -10.87 1.39
N GLU A 59 0.79 -12.01 0.77
CA GLU A 59 2.10 -12.28 0.22
C GLU A 59 2.27 -11.49 -1.06
N LEU A 60 3.27 -10.62 -1.07
CA LEU A 60 3.59 -9.80 -2.24
C LEU A 60 4.94 -10.23 -2.81
N LYS A 61 5.01 -10.36 -4.12
CA LYS A 61 6.23 -10.77 -4.81
C LYS A 61 7.35 -9.77 -4.49
N GLY A 62 8.47 -10.28 -4.03
CA GLY A 62 9.64 -9.47 -3.72
C GLY A 62 9.63 -8.85 -2.32
N VAL A 63 8.61 -9.14 -1.52
CA VAL A 63 8.50 -8.64 -0.14
C VAL A 63 8.72 -9.82 0.81
N THR A 64 9.70 -9.68 1.71
CA THR A 64 10.09 -10.76 2.60
C THR A 64 9.02 -11.09 3.63
N GLU A 65 8.42 -10.08 4.22
CA GLU A 65 7.36 -10.25 5.21
C GLU A 65 6.03 -9.84 4.60
N ALA A 66 5.03 -10.70 4.73
CA ALA A 66 3.70 -10.40 4.21
C ALA A 66 3.12 -9.17 4.94
N PRO A 67 2.90 -8.06 4.23
CA PRO A 67 2.35 -6.87 4.88
C PRO A 67 0.86 -7.00 5.14
N THR A 68 0.39 -6.30 6.15
CA THR A 68 -1.04 -6.11 6.35
C THR A 68 -1.51 -4.98 5.44
N LEU A 69 -2.58 -5.23 4.71
CA LEU A 69 -3.15 -4.25 3.79
C LEU A 69 -4.52 -3.81 4.29
N PHE A 70 -4.87 -2.59 3.95
CA PHE A 70 -6.11 -1.98 4.37
C PHE A 70 -6.87 -1.45 3.17
N ASN A 71 -8.18 -1.62 3.20
CA ASN A 71 -9.05 -1.01 2.19
C ASN A 71 -9.56 0.31 2.72
N VAL A 72 -9.53 1.34 1.89
CA VAL A 72 -10.08 2.64 2.26
C VAL A 72 -11.59 2.59 2.16
N LEU A 73 -12.26 2.94 3.25
CA LEU A 73 -13.73 3.01 3.26
C LEU A 73 -14.13 4.41 2.81
N ILE A 74 -14.82 4.46 1.67
CA ILE A 74 -15.25 5.73 1.09
C ILE A 74 -16.68 5.98 1.55
N PRO A 75 -16.95 7.06 2.28
CA PRO A 75 -18.32 7.37 2.71
C PRO A 75 -19.20 7.69 1.50
N GLU A 76 -20.38 7.21 1.56
CA GLU A 76 -21.39 7.51 0.53
C GLU A 76 -22.01 8.87 0.74
#